data_5868bac84c3397642387331b142ac7e5
#
_entry.id   5868bac84c3397642387331b142ac7e5
#
_cell.length_a   1.000
_cell.length_b   1.000
_cell.length_c   1.000
_cell.angle_alpha   90.00
_cell.angle_beta   90.00
_cell.angle_gamma   90.00
#
_symmetry.space_group_name_H-M   'P 1'
#
loop_
_entity.id
_entity.type
_entity.pdbx_description
1 polymer ?
#
loop_
_entity_poly.entity_id
_entity_poly.type
_entity_poly.pdbx_seq_one_letter_code
_entity_poly.pdbx_strand_id
1 'polypeptide(L)'
;MKSKTLPAWARLVCTAAAALVFLLVYEWAVYGVSLGKIYLPASAWSDEVYYAKQLSAVVTHGVPQGYFGFNESHAEIGRFAAWGPAVFYLYAIPGLIFRGQNAFLYCNLFWVLAGWLCFVWGTRLDWKRQLLFGVGIAALNAPVRYVFSAMQEPLHYALVLAVLGLAAGIRRGCRHAGAVWAALFALCAAATLVRPYNAVLWLFPLVLAWPRRKAVGGTVVGAAASAAGTLVLMKKFYAPYLFANIDLGAVEELLHGHFWAAARSVYYKLLGAWQQLGQEIADGTRVGSCYLLLFALLLVTLACVIWNAAHKQPVFWKVCALVVTLVV
;
A
#
# COMPACT_ATOMS: atom_id res chain seq x y z
N MET A 1 4.27 -41.55 14.68
CA MET A 1 3.17 -41.13 13.80
C MET A 1 3.66 -39.99 12.92
N LYS A 2 3.82 -40.18 11.61
CA LYS A 2 4.12 -39.06 10.69
C LYS A 2 2.87 -38.19 10.62
N SER A 3 2.93 -36.98 11.14
CA SER A 3 1.87 -35.96 11.00
C SER A 3 1.59 -35.80 9.49
N LYS A 4 0.39 -36.17 9.05
CA LYS A 4 -0.06 -35.93 7.67
C LYS A 4 -0.13 -34.42 7.51
N THR A 5 0.86 -33.85 6.81
CA THR A 5 0.84 -32.42 6.49
C THR A 5 -0.32 -32.15 5.54
N LEU A 6 -1.15 -31.16 5.84
CA LEU A 6 -2.26 -30.73 5.00
C LEU A 6 -1.74 -30.40 3.57
N PRO A 7 -2.49 -30.72 2.52
CA PRO A 7 -2.16 -30.34 1.16
C PRO A 7 -2.04 -28.81 1.04
N ALA A 8 -1.24 -28.35 0.07
CA ALA A 8 -0.91 -26.92 -0.05
C ALA A 8 -2.16 -26.01 -0.16
N TRP A 9 -3.16 -26.43 -0.94
CA TRP A 9 -4.41 -25.69 -1.09
C TRP A 9 -5.19 -25.59 0.23
N ALA A 10 -5.26 -26.69 1.01
CA ALA A 10 -5.97 -26.67 2.29
C ALA A 10 -5.28 -25.72 3.30
N ARG A 11 -3.95 -25.67 3.30
CA ARG A 11 -3.20 -24.70 4.12
C ARG A 11 -3.53 -23.25 3.72
N LEU A 12 -3.63 -22.95 2.41
CA LEU A 12 -4.02 -21.62 1.94
C LEU A 12 -5.43 -21.25 2.38
N VAL A 13 -6.39 -22.18 2.24
CA VAL A 13 -7.78 -21.97 2.68
C VAL A 13 -7.83 -21.73 4.20
N CYS A 14 -7.14 -22.56 5.00
CA CYS A 14 -7.09 -22.35 6.45
C CYS A 14 -6.44 -21.01 6.82
N THR A 15 -5.38 -20.61 6.11
CA THR A 15 -4.73 -19.31 6.34
C THR A 15 -5.66 -18.14 6.01
N ALA A 16 -6.39 -18.21 4.89
CA ALA A 16 -7.36 -17.19 4.52
C ALA A 16 -8.53 -17.12 5.53
N ALA A 17 -9.07 -18.28 5.91
CA ALA A 17 -10.14 -18.36 6.90
C ALA A 17 -9.71 -17.79 8.26
N ALA A 18 -8.51 -18.15 8.74
CA ALA A 18 -7.96 -17.63 9.98
C ALA A 18 -7.76 -16.10 9.93
N ALA A 19 -7.26 -15.56 8.81
CA ALA A 19 -7.11 -14.12 8.62
C ALA A 19 -8.47 -13.41 8.61
N LEU A 20 -9.48 -13.97 7.93
CA LEU A 20 -10.83 -13.41 7.91
C LEU A 20 -11.45 -13.41 9.33
N VAL A 21 -11.36 -14.53 10.05
CA VAL A 21 -11.85 -14.62 11.44
C VAL A 21 -11.14 -13.61 12.33
N PHE A 22 -9.82 -13.47 12.18
CA PHE A 22 -9.06 -12.47 12.93
C PHE A 22 -9.57 -11.05 12.67
N LEU A 23 -9.79 -10.67 11.41
CA LEU A 23 -10.32 -9.35 11.05
C LEU A 23 -11.72 -9.11 11.62
N LEU A 24 -12.61 -10.10 11.55
CA LEU A 24 -13.96 -10.00 12.09
C LEU A 24 -13.97 -9.87 13.63
N VAL A 25 -13.11 -10.63 14.30
CA VAL A 25 -12.95 -10.53 15.77
C VAL A 25 -12.36 -9.18 16.15
N TYR A 26 -11.37 -8.68 15.38
CA TYR A 26 -10.80 -7.37 15.61
C TYR A 26 -11.85 -6.26 15.47
N GLU A 27 -12.65 -6.28 14.42
CA GLU A 27 -13.69 -5.29 14.16
C GLU A 27 -14.75 -5.29 15.27
N TRP A 28 -15.14 -6.49 15.70
CA TRP A 28 -16.06 -6.61 16.83
C TRP A 28 -15.45 -6.12 18.15
N ALA A 29 -14.21 -6.49 18.46
CA ALA A 29 -13.58 -6.17 19.73
C ALA A 29 -13.19 -4.70 19.86
N VAL A 30 -12.76 -4.06 18.77
CA VAL A 30 -12.24 -2.68 18.78
C VAL A 30 -13.33 -1.66 18.49
N TYR A 31 -14.23 -1.96 17.55
CA TYR A 31 -15.26 -1.03 17.09
C TYR A 31 -16.68 -1.41 17.50
N GLY A 32 -16.88 -2.58 18.12
CA GLY A 32 -18.20 -3.06 18.53
C GLY A 32 -19.12 -3.44 17.36
N VAL A 33 -18.58 -3.60 16.15
CA VAL A 33 -19.35 -3.85 14.94
C VAL A 33 -19.43 -5.35 14.68
N SER A 34 -20.64 -5.90 14.73
CA SER A 34 -20.89 -7.29 14.36
C SER A 34 -21.08 -7.43 12.85
N LEU A 35 -20.81 -8.64 12.32
CA LEU A 35 -20.92 -8.95 10.90
C LEU A 35 -22.26 -8.52 10.28
N GLY A 36 -23.37 -8.69 10.99
CA GLY A 36 -24.70 -8.30 10.52
C GLY A 36 -24.96 -6.77 10.49
N LYS A 37 -24.02 -5.98 11.03
CA LYS A 37 -24.09 -4.51 11.03
C LYS A 37 -23.06 -3.86 10.11
N ILE A 38 -22.21 -4.66 9.45
CA ILE A 38 -21.26 -4.15 8.47
C ILE A 38 -21.98 -3.95 7.14
N TYR A 39 -22.19 -2.69 6.78
CA TYR A 39 -22.77 -2.31 5.50
C TYR A 39 -22.25 -0.95 5.04
N LEU A 40 -22.31 -0.71 3.72
CA LEU A 40 -21.98 0.56 3.11
C LEU A 40 -23.24 1.22 2.50
N PRO A 41 -23.25 2.54 2.47
CA PRO A 41 -22.24 3.45 2.99
C PRO A 41 -22.40 3.61 4.51
N ALA A 42 -21.46 3.09 5.27
CA ALA A 42 -21.38 3.38 6.69
C ALA A 42 -20.95 4.82 6.93
N SER A 43 -20.42 5.47 5.90
CA SER A 43 -19.99 6.88 5.77
C SER A 43 -19.40 7.49 7.04
N ALA A 44 -18.48 6.76 7.66
CA ALA A 44 -17.62 7.34 8.68
C ALA A 44 -16.67 8.37 8.07
N TRP A 45 -16.40 8.24 6.77
CA TRP A 45 -15.55 9.14 5.99
C TRP A 45 -16.25 9.55 4.69
N SER A 46 -16.19 10.85 4.37
CA SER A 46 -16.83 11.41 3.17
C SER A 46 -16.33 10.78 1.87
N ASP A 47 -15.07 10.36 1.84
CA ASP A 47 -14.41 9.77 0.66
C ASP A 47 -15.00 8.42 0.26
N GLU A 48 -15.62 7.67 1.19
CA GLU A 48 -16.17 6.34 0.92
C GLU A 48 -17.22 6.36 -0.19
N VAL A 49 -18.08 7.37 -0.19
CA VAL A 49 -19.12 7.52 -1.21
C VAL A 49 -18.48 7.75 -2.59
N TYR A 50 -17.46 8.57 -2.66
CA TYR A 50 -16.76 8.85 -3.92
C TYR A 50 -16.06 7.63 -4.48
N TYR A 51 -15.36 6.90 -3.62
CA TYR A 51 -14.63 5.71 -4.03
C TYR A 51 -15.59 4.60 -4.46
N ALA A 52 -16.70 4.40 -3.75
CA ALA A 52 -17.72 3.45 -4.15
C ALA A 52 -18.34 3.80 -5.51
N LYS A 53 -18.66 5.07 -5.76
CA LYS A 53 -19.18 5.55 -7.05
C LYS A 53 -18.17 5.37 -8.18
N GLN A 54 -16.89 5.70 -7.96
CA GLN A 54 -15.85 5.50 -8.97
C GLN A 54 -15.64 4.02 -9.31
N LEU A 55 -15.65 3.13 -8.31
CA LEU A 55 -15.60 1.69 -8.57
C LEU A 55 -16.79 1.25 -9.42
N SER A 56 -18.00 1.67 -9.04
CA SER A 56 -19.21 1.35 -9.80
C SER A 56 -19.14 1.84 -11.25
N ALA A 57 -18.63 3.05 -11.47
CA ALA A 57 -18.44 3.60 -12.81
C ALA A 57 -17.45 2.79 -13.64
N VAL A 58 -16.30 2.41 -13.08
CA VAL A 58 -15.29 1.59 -13.78
C VAL A 58 -15.84 0.20 -14.10
N VAL A 59 -16.55 -0.43 -13.16
CA VAL A 59 -17.14 -1.78 -13.37
C VAL A 59 -18.25 -1.75 -14.43
N THR A 60 -19.04 -0.67 -14.48
CA THR A 60 -20.21 -0.59 -15.37
C THR A 60 -19.83 -0.04 -16.75
N HIS A 61 -18.95 0.94 -16.81
CA HIS A 61 -18.67 1.71 -18.03
C HIS A 61 -17.21 1.62 -18.50
N GLY A 62 -16.33 0.94 -17.75
CA GLY A 62 -14.90 0.81 -18.07
C GLY A 62 -14.07 2.07 -17.84
N VAL A 63 -14.68 3.16 -17.41
CA VAL A 63 -14.03 4.45 -17.17
C VAL A 63 -14.39 5.00 -15.80
N PRO A 64 -13.49 5.70 -15.11
CA PRO A 64 -13.80 6.34 -13.85
C PRO A 64 -14.72 7.54 -14.06
N GLN A 65 -15.36 7.95 -12.99
CA GLN A 65 -16.11 9.20 -12.94
C GLN A 65 -15.59 10.01 -11.77
N GLY A 66 -14.89 11.09 -12.08
CA GLY A 66 -14.29 11.98 -11.09
C GLY A 66 -15.38 12.79 -10.40
N TYR A 67 -15.85 12.30 -9.26
CA TYR A 67 -16.76 13.06 -8.39
C TYR A 67 -15.98 14.02 -7.52
N PHE A 68 -16.55 15.20 -7.35
CA PHE A 68 -16.11 16.15 -6.35
C PHE A 68 -17.30 16.89 -5.76
N GLY A 69 -17.41 16.87 -4.45
CA GLY A 69 -18.54 17.44 -3.74
C GLY A 69 -19.75 16.48 -3.64
N PHE A 70 -20.65 16.78 -2.72
CA PHE A 70 -21.80 15.94 -2.42
C PHE A 70 -22.91 16.01 -3.49
N ASN A 71 -22.97 17.11 -4.24
CA ASN A 71 -24.01 17.36 -5.25
C ASN A 71 -23.64 16.87 -6.65
N GLU A 72 -22.48 16.23 -6.81
CA GLU A 72 -22.01 15.71 -8.11
C GLU A 72 -21.85 16.77 -9.21
N SER A 73 -21.91 18.06 -8.86
CA SER A 73 -21.88 19.16 -9.83
C SER A 73 -20.56 19.25 -10.61
N HIS A 74 -19.52 18.58 -10.10
CA HIS A 74 -18.18 18.57 -10.71
C HIS A 74 -17.75 17.18 -11.19
N ALA A 75 -18.72 16.30 -11.50
CA ALA A 75 -18.42 14.99 -12.04
C ALA A 75 -17.90 15.08 -13.47
N GLU A 76 -16.74 14.48 -13.71
CA GLU A 76 -16.12 14.39 -15.03
C GLU A 76 -15.90 12.94 -15.44
N ILE A 77 -16.51 12.51 -16.55
CA ILE A 77 -16.36 11.16 -17.09
C ILE A 77 -14.93 10.96 -17.60
N GLY A 78 -14.33 9.82 -17.27
CA GLY A 78 -12.96 9.48 -17.64
C GLY A 78 -11.88 10.16 -16.80
N ARG A 79 -12.26 10.88 -15.75
CA ARG A 79 -11.35 11.54 -14.82
C ARG A 79 -11.33 10.85 -13.47
N PHE A 80 -10.21 10.91 -12.76
CA PHE A 80 -10.06 10.39 -11.41
C PHE A 80 -10.28 11.50 -10.38
N ALA A 81 -10.87 11.11 -9.25
CA ALA A 81 -10.89 11.91 -8.02
C ALA A 81 -10.21 11.17 -6.87
N ALA A 82 -9.18 10.37 -7.19
CA ALA A 82 -8.45 9.55 -6.22
C ALA A 82 -6.95 9.73 -6.37
N TRP A 83 -6.19 9.16 -5.44
CA TRP A 83 -4.76 9.34 -5.34
C TRP A 83 -3.96 8.84 -6.54
N GLY A 84 -4.36 7.72 -7.17
CA GLY A 84 -3.60 7.16 -8.27
C GLY A 84 -4.47 6.60 -9.38
N PRO A 85 -3.98 6.60 -10.62
CA PRO A 85 -4.78 6.21 -11.79
C PRO A 85 -5.12 4.71 -11.82
N ALA A 86 -4.39 3.86 -11.09
CA ALA A 86 -4.62 2.42 -11.11
C ALA A 86 -5.60 1.92 -10.04
N VAL A 87 -5.95 2.72 -9.04
CA VAL A 87 -6.73 2.31 -7.87
C VAL A 87 -8.00 1.57 -8.29
N PHE A 88 -8.87 2.22 -9.02
CA PHE A 88 -10.20 1.68 -9.33
C PHE A 88 -10.16 0.56 -10.37
N TYR A 89 -9.16 0.52 -11.23
CA TYR A 89 -8.95 -0.62 -12.14
C TYR A 89 -8.54 -1.88 -11.39
N LEU A 90 -7.72 -1.76 -10.34
CA LEU A 90 -7.39 -2.88 -9.47
C LEU A 90 -8.62 -3.35 -8.68
N TYR A 91 -9.42 -2.41 -8.16
CA TYR A 91 -10.67 -2.75 -7.50
C TYR A 91 -11.71 -3.34 -8.45
N ALA A 92 -11.72 -2.95 -9.72
CA ALA A 92 -12.64 -3.51 -10.71
C ALA A 92 -12.42 -5.01 -10.92
N ILE A 93 -11.20 -5.54 -10.72
CA ILE A 93 -10.93 -6.98 -10.85
C ILE A 93 -11.88 -7.81 -9.96
N PRO A 94 -11.87 -7.67 -8.63
CA PRO A 94 -12.87 -8.33 -7.79
C PRO A 94 -14.28 -7.71 -7.93
N GLY A 95 -14.38 -6.45 -8.30
CA GLY A 95 -15.66 -5.74 -8.53
C GLY A 95 -16.51 -6.32 -9.65
N LEU A 96 -15.92 -7.02 -10.61
CA LEU A 96 -16.69 -7.79 -11.61
C LEU A 96 -17.47 -8.94 -10.98
N ILE A 97 -17.00 -9.47 -9.84
CA ILE A 97 -17.64 -10.57 -9.09
C ILE A 97 -18.54 -10.01 -8.00
N PHE A 98 -18.01 -9.09 -7.19
CA PHE A 98 -18.70 -8.50 -6.07
C PHE A 98 -19.44 -7.24 -6.52
N ARG A 99 -20.77 -7.34 -6.57
CA ARG A 99 -21.64 -6.24 -6.98
C ARG A 99 -22.55 -5.79 -5.85
N GLY A 100 -23.20 -4.65 -6.03
CA GLY A 100 -24.13 -4.10 -5.06
C GLY A 100 -23.48 -3.14 -4.06
N GLN A 101 -24.24 -2.80 -3.04
CA GLN A 101 -23.91 -1.73 -2.10
C GLN A 101 -22.58 -1.97 -1.33
N ASN A 102 -22.30 -3.23 -0.99
CA ASN A 102 -21.09 -3.61 -0.25
C ASN A 102 -19.92 -4.07 -1.14
N ALA A 103 -19.99 -3.83 -2.46
CA ALA A 103 -18.98 -4.29 -3.41
C ALA A 103 -17.56 -3.86 -3.00
N PHE A 104 -17.39 -2.61 -2.60
CA PHE A 104 -16.07 -2.08 -2.24
C PHE A 104 -15.47 -2.78 -1.02
N LEU A 105 -16.30 -3.05 -0.01
CA LEU A 105 -15.91 -3.80 1.19
C LEU A 105 -15.41 -5.21 0.82
N TYR A 106 -16.14 -5.94 -0.01
CA TYR A 106 -15.71 -7.27 -0.46
C TYR A 106 -14.44 -7.21 -1.31
N CYS A 107 -14.27 -6.17 -2.10
CA CYS A 107 -13.03 -5.92 -2.83
C CYS A 107 -11.84 -5.67 -1.88
N ASN A 108 -12.04 -4.91 -0.81
CA ASN A 108 -11.04 -4.72 0.24
C ASN A 108 -10.64 -6.05 0.87
N LEU A 109 -11.62 -6.85 1.30
CA LEU A 109 -11.36 -8.18 1.85
C LEU A 109 -10.60 -9.07 0.88
N PHE A 110 -11.00 -9.07 -0.39
CA PHE A 110 -10.30 -9.84 -1.43
C PHE A 110 -8.83 -9.45 -1.51
N TRP A 111 -8.52 -8.17 -1.62
CA TRP A 111 -7.14 -7.70 -1.76
C TRP A 111 -6.32 -7.95 -0.50
N VAL A 112 -6.88 -7.70 0.69
CA VAL A 112 -6.19 -7.95 1.97
C VAL A 112 -5.86 -9.44 2.13
N LEU A 113 -6.82 -10.32 1.83
CA LEU A 113 -6.58 -11.77 1.89
C LEU A 113 -5.57 -12.22 0.84
N ALA A 114 -5.64 -11.70 -0.39
CA ALA A 114 -4.67 -12.01 -1.45
C ALA A 114 -3.26 -11.56 -1.08
N GLY A 115 -3.11 -10.35 -0.57
CA GLY A 115 -1.83 -9.82 -0.07
C GLY A 115 -1.28 -10.64 1.08
N TRP A 116 -2.11 -10.99 2.05
CA TRP A 116 -1.75 -11.84 3.18
C TRP A 116 -1.30 -13.24 2.76
N LEU A 117 -2.05 -13.89 1.86
CA LEU A 117 -1.69 -15.21 1.34
C LEU A 117 -0.36 -15.16 0.57
N CYS A 118 -0.14 -14.13 -0.23
CA CYS A 118 1.13 -13.92 -0.93
C CYS A 118 2.28 -13.75 0.06
N PHE A 119 2.08 -12.95 1.11
CA PHE A 119 3.05 -12.75 2.18
C PHE A 119 3.41 -14.04 2.90
N VAL A 120 2.40 -14.82 3.33
CA VAL A 120 2.62 -16.11 4.02
C VAL A 120 3.29 -17.13 3.09
N TRP A 121 2.88 -17.20 1.83
CA TRP A 121 3.55 -18.03 0.83
C TRP A 121 5.02 -17.67 0.68
N GLY A 122 5.30 -16.38 0.56
CA GLY A 122 6.65 -15.86 0.37
C GLY A 122 7.55 -16.03 1.59
N THR A 123 7.07 -15.76 2.77
CA THR A 123 7.85 -15.81 4.03
C THR A 123 7.89 -17.20 4.65
N ARG A 124 6.93 -18.07 4.34
CA ARG A 124 6.72 -19.39 5.00
C ARG A 124 6.60 -19.29 6.50
N LEU A 125 5.96 -18.25 7.00
CA LEU A 125 5.71 -18.13 8.43
C LEU A 125 4.86 -19.30 8.94
N ASP A 126 5.25 -19.85 10.09
CA ASP A 126 4.39 -20.74 10.85
C ASP A 126 3.19 -19.99 11.43
N TRP A 127 2.17 -20.71 11.90
CA TRP A 127 0.92 -20.10 12.37
C TRP A 127 1.13 -19.17 13.59
N LYS A 128 2.10 -19.46 14.47
CA LYS A 128 2.41 -18.61 15.64
C LYS A 128 2.97 -17.26 15.21
N ARG A 129 3.90 -17.28 14.25
CA ARG A 129 4.47 -16.06 13.68
C ARG A 129 3.46 -15.31 12.85
N GLN A 130 2.56 -16.00 12.13
CA GLN A 130 1.44 -15.37 11.43
C GLN A 130 0.55 -14.62 12.41
N LEU A 131 0.17 -15.25 13.53
CA LEU A 131 -0.66 -14.62 14.56
C LEU A 131 0.06 -13.41 15.18
N LEU A 132 1.34 -13.57 15.55
CA LEU A 132 2.13 -12.49 16.12
C LEU A 132 2.24 -11.29 15.15
N PHE A 133 2.48 -11.56 13.87
CA PHE A 133 2.56 -10.51 12.86
C PHE A 133 1.20 -9.86 12.62
N GLY A 134 0.11 -10.64 12.58
CA GLY A 134 -1.25 -10.11 12.47
C GLY A 134 -1.64 -9.22 13.64
N VAL A 135 -1.33 -9.63 14.86
CA VAL A 135 -1.53 -8.81 16.07
C VAL A 135 -0.69 -7.54 16.02
N GLY A 136 0.56 -7.62 15.55
CA GLY A 136 1.42 -6.44 15.38
C GLY A 136 0.85 -5.44 14.39
N ILE A 137 0.33 -5.91 13.23
CA ILE A 137 -0.35 -5.04 12.25
C ILE A 137 -1.61 -4.43 12.87
N ALA A 138 -2.41 -5.23 13.56
CA ALA A 138 -3.64 -4.74 14.18
C ALA A 138 -3.38 -3.71 15.29
N ALA A 139 -2.28 -3.86 16.03
CA ALA A 139 -1.86 -2.90 17.06
C ALA A 139 -1.53 -1.52 16.46
N LEU A 140 -1.05 -1.46 15.22
CA LEU A 140 -0.85 -0.20 14.49
C LEU A 140 -2.17 0.46 14.08
N ASN A 141 -3.28 -0.27 14.08
CA ASN A 141 -4.63 0.14 13.71
C ASN A 141 -4.79 0.60 12.23
N ALA A 142 -3.90 1.44 11.73
CA ALA A 142 -4.00 2.02 10.39
C ALA A 142 -4.23 0.99 9.26
N PRO A 143 -3.51 -0.15 9.19
CA PRO A 143 -3.71 -1.14 8.13
C PRO A 143 -5.05 -1.88 8.18
N VAL A 144 -5.67 -2.01 9.34
CA VAL A 144 -6.90 -2.82 9.52
C VAL A 144 -8.16 -1.99 9.67
N ARG A 145 -8.02 -0.73 10.12
CA ARG A 145 -9.12 0.20 10.39
C ARG A 145 -10.09 0.37 9.22
N TYR A 146 -9.61 0.30 8.01
CA TYR A 146 -10.39 0.59 6.81
C TYR A 146 -10.80 -0.65 6.02
N VAL A 147 -10.51 -1.86 6.52
CA VAL A 147 -10.80 -3.11 5.78
C VAL A 147 -12.30 -3.26 5.52
N PHE A 148 -13.14 -2.88 6.48
CA PHE A 148 -14.60 -2.94 6.38
C PHE A 148 -15.21 -1.58 6.02
N SER A 149 -14.58 -0.86 5.11
CA SER A 149 -15.03 0.44 4.62
C SER A 149 -14.88 0.53 3.09
N ALA A 150 -15.29 1.63 2.48
CA ALA A 150 -14.99 1.92 1.08
C ALA A 150 -13.70 2.75 0.91
N MET A 151 -12.85 2.78 1.91
CA MET A 151 -11.54 3.44 1.82
C MET A 151 -10.55 2.59 1.03
N GLN A 152 -9.59 3.24 0.37
CA GLN A 152 -8.63 2.56 -0.52
C GLN A 152 -7.33 2.10 0.17
N GLU A 153 -7.13 2.46 1.44
CA GLU A 153 -5.96 2.09 2.23
C GLU A 153 -5.71 0.58 2.28
N PRO A 154 -6.74 -0.29 2.40
CA PRO A 154 -6.54 -1.74 2.42
C PRO A 154 -5.86 -2.30 1.18
N LEU A 155 -6.16 -1.75 -0.01
CA LEU A 155 -5.46 -2.13 -1.25
C LEU A 155 -3.97 -1.79 -1.16
N HIS A 156 -3.64 -0.61 -0.66
CA HIS A 156 -2.26 -0.17 -0.49
C HIS A 156 -1.47 -1.16 0.39
N TYR A 157 -1.96 -1.48 1.58
CA TYR A 157 -1.31 -2.44 2.47
C TYR A 157 -1.27 -3.86 1.91
N ALA A 158 -2.30 -4.27 1.19
CA ALA A 158 -2.31 -5.55 0.50
C ALA A 158 -1.20 -5.66 -0.56
N LEU A 159 -0.97 -4.59 -1.34
CA LEU A 159 0.11 -4.53 -2.32
C LEU A 159 1.49 -4.58 -1.64
N VAL A 160 1.67 -3.88 -0.52
CA VAL A 160 2.90 -3.94 0.28
C VAL A 160 3.18 -5.37 0.75
N LEU A 161 2.18 -6.05 1.32
CA LEU A 161 2.30 -7.44 1.76
C LEU A 161 2.61 -8.39 0.60
N ALA A 162 1.97 -8.20 -0.55
CA ALA A 162 2.22 -9.01 -1.73
C ALA A 162 3.65 -8.81 -2.27
N VAL A 163 4.11 -7.58 -2.39
CA VAL A 163 5.48 -7.25 -2.81
C VAL A 163 6.50 -7.87 -1.85
N LEU A 164 6.31 -7.74 -0.55
CA LEU A 164 7.16 -8.36 0.47
C LEU A 164 7.15 -9.88 0.36
N GLY A 165 5.99 -10.49 0.13
CA GLY A 165 5.84 -11.92 -0.09
C GLY A 165 6.61 -12.42 -1.31
N LEU A 166 6.45 -11.76 -2.47
CA LEU A 166 7.18 -12.11 -3.69
C LEU A 166 8.69 -11.97 -3.52
N ALA A 167 9.13 -10.86 -2.93
CA ALA A 167 10.54 -10.61 -2.66
C ALA A 167 11.16 -11.69 -1.74
N ALA A 168 10.45 -12.08 -0.68
CA ALA A 168 10.86 -13.17 0.19
C ALA A 168 10.89 -14.52 -0.54
N GLY A 169 9.93 -14.77 -1.44
CA GLY A 169 9.89 -15.97 -2.28
C GLY A 169 11.09 -16.07 -3.22
N ILE A 170 11.45 -14.98 -3.90
CA ILE A 170 12.63 -14.90 -4.77
C ILE A 170 13.90 -15.17 -3.96
N ARG A 171 14.05 -14.51 -2.81
CA ARG A 171 15.21 -14.70 -1.95
C ARG A 171 15.40 -16.16 -1.51
N ARG A 172 14.32 -16.93 -1.34
CA ARG A 172 14.36 -18.35 -1.00
C ARG A 172 14.65 -19.27 -2.18
N GLY A 173 14.74 -18.77 -3.41
CA GLY A 173 14.91 -19.58 -4.60
C GLY A 173 13.64 -20.35 -4.99
N CYS A 174 12.49 -19.66 -5.11
CA CYS A 174 11.24 -20.27 -5.54
C CYS A 174 11.34 -20.87 -6.96
N ARG A 175 10.57 -21.93 -7.24
CA ARG A 175 10.64 -22.76 -8.47
C ARG A 175 10.48 -21.95 -9.77
N HIS A 176 9.65 -20.90 -9.77
CA HIS A 176 9.33 -20.09 -10.94
C HIS A 176 9.86 -18.66 -10.78
N ALA A 177 11.15 -18.53 -10.42
CA ALA A 177 11.77 -17.24 -10.09
C ALA A 177 11.53 -16.16 -11.16
N GLY A 178 11.61 -16.50 -12.46
CA GLY A 178 11.36 -15.52 -13.54
C GLY A 178 9.94 -14.93 -13.51
N ALA A 179 8.92 -15.79 -13.38
CA ALA A 179 7.53 -15.32 -13.27
C ALA A 179 7.30 -14.51 -11.99
N VAL A 180 7.91 -14.92 -10.87
CA VAL A 180 7.81 -14.19 -9.60
C VAL A 180 8.52 -12.84 -9.68
N TRP A 181 9.65 -12.74 -10.39
CA TRP A 181 10.31 -11.45 -10.68
C TRP A 181 9.40 -10.55 -11.53
N ALA A 182 8.80 -11.06 -12.60
CA ALA A 182 7.87 -10.30 -13.42
C ALA A 182 6.67 -9.79 -12.60
N ALA A 183 6.10 -10.64 -11.75
CA ALA A 183 5.02 -10.27 -10.84
C ALA A 183 5.46 -9.21 -9.83
N LEU A 184 6.67 -9.32 -9.26
CA LEU A 184 7.23 -8.33 -8.34
C LEU A 184 7.34 -6.95 -9.01
N PHE A 185 7.89 -6.89 -10.22
CA PHE A 185 8.00 -5.65 -10.99
C PHE A 185 6.62 -5.06 -11.31
N ALA A 186 5.70 -5.89 -11.78
CA ALA A 186 4.33 -5.47 -12.08
C ALA A 186 3.60 -4.92 -10.83
N LEU A 187 3.76 -5.57 -9.67
CA LEU A 187 3.16 -5.08 -8.42
C LEU A 187 3.82 -3.80 -7.91
N CYS A 188 5.15 -3.65 -8.03
CA CYS A 188 5.82 -2.40 -7.69
C CYS A 188 5.32 -1.25 -8.57
N ALA A 189 5.17 -1.48 -9.88
CA ALA A 189 4.63 -0.49 -10.81
C ALA A 189 3.15 -0.17 -10.48
N ALA A 190 2.32 -1.19 -10.28
CA ALA A 190 0.92 -1.02 -9.92
C ALA A 190 0.77 -0.27 -8.58
N ALA A 191 1.57 -0.61 -7.56
CA ALA A 191 1.56 0.08 -6.28
C ALA A 191 1.96 1.55 -6.42
N THR A 192 2.94 1.87 -7.27
CA THR A 192 3.33 3.26 -7.57
C THR A 192 2.19 4.02 -8.27
N LEU A 193 1.47 3.35 -9.18
CA LEU A 193 0.28 3.90 -9.85
C LEU A 193 -0.93 4.05 -8.90
N VAL A 194 -0.99 3.28 -7.83
CA VAL A 194 -2.00 3.44 -6.77
C VAL A 194 -1.67 4.64 -5.89
N ARG A 195 -0.41 4.74 -5.45
CA ARG A 195 0.07 5.88 -4.65
C ARG A 195 1.53 6.17 -5.02
N PRO A 196 1.86 7.38 -5.48
CA PRO A 196 3.22 7.70 -5.96
C PRO A 196 4.33 7.40 -4.96
N TYR A 197 4.09 7.58 -3.66
CA TYR A 197 5.08 7.29 -2.64
C TYR A 197 5.40 5.79 -2.48
N ASN A 198 4.58 4.90 -3.03
CA ASN A 198 4.89 3.47 -3.13
C ASN A 198 6.07 3.17 -4.06
N ALA A 199 6.60 4.18 -4.75
CA ALA A 199 7.90 4.04 -5.45
C ALA A 199 9.00 3.50 -4.51
N VAL A 200 8.89 3.70 -3.20
CA VAL A 200 9.81 3.12 -2.21
C VAL A 200 9.83 1.57 -2.25
N LEU A 201 8.76 0.93 -2.70
CA LEU A 201 8.71 -0.53 -2.84
C LEU A 201 9.72 -1.07 -3.87
N TRP A 202 10.19 -0.23 -4.79
CA TRP A 202 11.25 -0.60 -5.73
C TRP A 202 12.60 -0.88 -5.06
N LEU A 203 12.76 -0.54 -3.78
CA LEU A 203 13.92 -0.95 -2.98
C LEU A 203 14.00 -2.48 -2.82
N PHE A 204 12.87 -3.21 -2.83
CA PHE A 204 12.89 -4.67 -2.74
C PHE A 204 13.56 -5.33 -3.94
N PRO A 205 13.11 -5.09 -5.19
CA PRO A 205 13.81 -5.63 -6.35
C PRO A 205 15.24 -5.08 -6.46
N LEU A 206 15.51 -3.85 -6.05
CA LEU A 206 16.86 -3.28 -6.06
C LEU A 206 17.83 -4.08 -5.18
N VAL A 207 17.45 -4.37 -3.94
CA VAL A 207 18.27 -5.14 -3.00
C VAL A 207 18.42 -6.60 -3.44
N LEU A 208 17.38 -7.18 -4.03
CA LEU A 208 17.43 -8.53 -4.60
C LEU A 208 18.32 -8.62 -5.85
N ALA A 209 18.35 -7.55 -6.64
CA ALA A 209 19.17 -7.47 -7.85
C ALA A 209 20.66 -7.28 -7.54
N TRP A 210 20.99 -6.70 -6.38
CA TRP A 210 22.35 -6.43 -5.97
C TRP A 210 23.19 -7.72 -5.78
N PRO A 211 24.41 -7.84 -6.30
CA PRO A 211 25.25 -6.81 -6.99
C PRO A 211 25.19 -6.85 -8.52
N ARG A 212 24.18 -7.47 -9.14
CA ARG A 212 24.08 -7.66 -10.60
C ARG A 212 23.75 -6.34 -11.31
N ARG A 213 24.79 -5.62 -11.81
CA ARG A 213 24.64 -4.28 -12.40
C ARG A 213 23.50 -4.13 -13.41
N LYS A 214 23.34 -5.10 -14.33
CA LYS A 214 22.23 -5.07 -15.34
C LYS A 214 20.85 -5.14 -14.69
N ALA A 215 20.68 -6.00 -13.68
CA ALA A 215 19.42 -6.14 -12.96
C ALA A 215 19.13 -4.90 -12.11
N VAL A 216 20.15 -4.30 -11.48
CA VAL A 216 20.04 -3.02 -10.78
C VAL A 216 19.60 -1.92 -11.75
N GLY A 217 20.26 -1.80 -12.92
CA GLY A 217 19.88 -0.81 -13.95
C GLY A 217 18.43 -0.98 -14.40
N GLY A 218 17.99 -2.22 -14.70
CA GLY A 218 16.60 -2.50 -15.04
C GLY A 218 15.61 -2.13 -13.93
N THR A 219 15.97 -2.33 -12.66
CA THR A 219 15.13 -1.94 -11.52
C THR A 219 15.02 -0.42 -11.40
N VAL A 220 16.12 0.31 -11.54
CA VAL A 220 16.12 1.78 -11.50
C VAL A 220 15.30 2.36 -12.66
N VAL A 221 15.45 1.82 -13.87
CA VAL A 221 14.63 2.23 -15.03
C VAL A 221 13.15 1.95 -14.77
N GLY A 222 12.81 0.77 -14.24
CA GLY A 222 11.42 0.41 -13.90
C GLY A 222 10.83 1.35 -12.86
N ALA A 223 11.57 1.70 -11.82
CA ALA A 223 11.16 2.65 -10.79
C ALA A 223 10.92 4.05 -11.39
N ALA A 224 11.87 4.56 -12.16
CA ALA A 224 11.78 5.87 -12.79
C ALA A 224 10.61 5.92 -13.80
N ALA A 225 10.45 4.89 -14.64
CA ALA A 225 9.35 4.81 -15.59
C ALA A 225 7.98 4.75 -14.89
N SER A 226 7.88 4.00 -13.77
CA SER A 226 6.64 3.92 -12.99
C SER A 226 6.30 5.27 -12.35
N ALA A 227 7.27 5.95 -11.76
CA ALA A 227 7.07 7.27 -11.15
C ALA A 227 6.68 8.32 -12.21
N ALA A 228 7.45 8.41 -13.30
CA ALA A 228 7.15 9.33 -14.39
C ALA A 228 5.79 9.02 -15.04
N GLY A 229 5.50 7.74 -15.31
CA GLY A 229 4.22 7.29 -15.84
C GLY A 229 3.06 7.68 -14.93
N THR A 230 3.22 7.52 -13.62
CA THR A 230 2.22 7.92 -12.63
C THR A 230 1.95 9.42 -12.72
N LEU A 231 2.99 10.27 -12.73
CA LEU A 231 2.84 11.71 -12.81
C LEU A 231 2.16 12.15 -14.13
N VAL A 232 2.54 11.54 -15.26
CA VAL A 232 1.93 11.83 -16.58
C VAL A 232 0.45 11.42 -16.56
N LEU A 233 0.11 10.24 -16.04
CA LEU A 233 -1.27 9.79 -15.98
C LEU A 233 -2.10 10.64 -15.03
N MET A 234 -1.55 11.03 -13.88
CA MET A 234 -2.20 11.97 -12.97
C MET A 234 -2.49 13.29 -13.67
N LYS A 235 -1.50 13.88 -14.34
CA LYS A 235 -1.68 15.14 -15.09
C LYS A 235 -2.74 15.02 -16.19
N LYS A 236 -2.82 13.86 -16.86
CA LYS A 236 -3.75 13.64 -17.97
C LYS A 236 -5.17 13.31 -17.53
N PHE A 237 -5.33 12.53 -16.46
CA PHE A 237 -6.61 11.91 -16.11
C PHE A 237 -7.19 12.39 -14.78
N TYR A 238 -6.49 13.18 -13.99
CA TYR A 238 -7.12 13.81 -12.82
C TYR A 238 -8.10 14.89 -13.26
N ALA A 239 -9.17 15.02 -12.48
CA ALA A 239 -10.03 16.17 -12.60
C ALA A 239 -9.18 17.44 -12.37
N PRO A 240 -9.30 18.48 -13.21
CA PRO A 240 -8.39 19.64 -13.21
C PRO A 240 -8.26 20.31 -11.84
N TYR A 241 -9.36 20.39 -11.10
CA TYR A 241 -9.40 21.00 -9.76
C TYR A 241 -8.68 20.16 -8.69
N LEU A 242 -8.53 18.83 -8.89
CA LEU A 242 -7.76 17.99 -7.99
C LEU A 242 -6.27 18.04 -8.27
N PHE A 243 -5.90 18.09 -9.54
CA PHE A 243 -4.50 18.19 -9.94
C PHE A 243 -3.86 19.49 -9.46
N ALA A 244 -4.62 20.59 -9.46
CA ALA A 244 -4.16 21.89 -8.95
C ALA A 244 -3.74 21.84 -7.46
N ASN A 245 -4.24 20.89 -6.69
CA ASN A 245 -3.88 20.69 -5.28
C ASN A 245 -2.63 19.81 -5.08
N ILE A 246 -2.11 19.21 -6.16
CA ILE A 246 -0.89 18.40 -6.07
C ILE A 246 0.31 19.33 -6.26
N ASP A 247 1.03 19.56 -5.16
CA ASP A 247 2.23 20.39 -5.17
C ASP A 247 3.41 19.65 -5.82
N LEU A 248 3.64 19.92 -7.10
CA LEU A 248 4.77 19.42 -7.86
C LEU A 248 5.93 20.44 -7.97
N GLY A 249 5.87 21.56 -7.25
CA GLY A 249 6.84 22.64 -7.39
C GLY A 249 8.30 22.21 -7.31
N ALA A 250 8.65 21.30 -6.40
CA ALA A 250 10.01 20.76 -6.32
C ALA A 250 10.41 19.94 -7.57
N VAL A 251 9.45 19.23 -8.19
CA VAL A 251 9.70 18.45 -9.41
C VAL A 251 9.85 19.38 -10.60
N GLU A 252 9.03 20.43 -10.70
CA GLU A 252 9.10 21.44 -11.75
C GLU A 252 10.42 22.19 -11.69
N GLU A 253 10.87 22.62 -10.51
CA GLU A 253 12.18 23.24 -10.33
C GLU A 253 13.33 22.31 -10.76
N LEU A 254 13.25 21.01 -10.43
CA LEU A 254 14.23 20.02 -10.89
C LEU A 254 14.26 19.88 -12.41
N LEU A 255 13.10 19.85 -13.06
CA LEU A 255 13.00 19.74 -14.51
C LEU A 255 13.56 20.97 -15.24
N HIS A 256 13.47 22.14 -14.62
CA HIS A 256 14.09 23.38 -15.12
C HIS A 256 15.58 23.53 -14.75
N GLY A 257 16.17 22.54 -14.08
CA GLY A 257 17.58 22.57 -13.67
C GLY A 257 17.86 23.41 -12.42
N HIS A 258 16.83 23.87 -11.72
CA HIS A 258 16.94 24.70 -10.51
C HIS A 258 17.11 23.85 -9.26
N PHE A 259 18.20 23.08 -9.15
CA PHE A 259 18.42 22.10 -8.08
C PHE A 259 18.29 22.68 -6.67
N TRP A 260 18.80 23.90 -6.45
CA TRP A 260 18.74 24.56 -5.14
C TRP A 260 17.32 25.00 -4.76
N ALA A 261 16.55 25.48 -5.72
CA ALA A 261 15.14 25.81 -5.48
C ALA A 261 14.31 24.58 -5.13
N ALA A 262 14.50 23.49 -5.85
CA ALA A 262 13.89 22.20 -5.55
C ALA A 262 14.28 21.68 -4.16
N ALA A 263 15.56 21.69 -3.82
CA ALA A 263 16.05 21.27 -2.52
C ALA A 263 15.47 22.13 -1.39
N ARG A 264 15.40 23.46 -1.58
CA ARG A 264 14.78 24.39 -0.63
C ARG A 264 13.29 24.12 -0.45
N SER A 265 12.56 23.87 -1.54
CA SER A 265 11.14 23.51 -1.47
C SER A 265 10.90 22.24 -0.63
N VAL A 266 11.68 21.19 -0.89
CA VAL A 266 11.62 19.94 -0.11
C VAL A 266 11.97 20.20 1.36
N TYR A 267 13.02 20.98 1.62
CA TYR A 267 13.43 21.31 2.99
C TYR A 267 12.30 21.99 3.78
N TYR A 268 11.64 23.02 3.21
CA TYR A 268 10.55 23.71 3.92
C TYR A 268 9.34 22.83 4.14
N LYS A 269 9.02 21.92 3.21
CA LYS A 269 7.95 20.95 3.41
C LYS A 269 8.27 19.97 4.54
N LEU A 270 9.50 19.47 4.59
CA LEU A 270 9.95 18.60 5.67
C LEU A 270 9.98 19.34 7.02
N LEU A 271 10.42 20.61 7.03
CA LEU A 271 10.40 21.43 8.24
C LEU A 271 8.98 21.66 8.74
N GLY A 272 8.04 21.98 7.84
CA GLY A 272 6.62 22.15 8.21
C GLY A 272 6.02 20.87 8.76
N ALA A 273 6.26 19.73 8.11
CA ALA A 273 5.81 18.42 8.61
C ALA A 273 6.42 18.09 9.98
N TRP A 274 7.69 18.43 10.20
CA TRP A 274 8.36 18.26 11.47
C TRP A 274 7.79 19.14 12.58
N GLN A 275 7.48 20.40 12.27
CA GLN A 275 6.83 21.33 13.21
C GLN A 275 5.43 20.83 13.58
N GLN A 276 4.65 20.38 12.62
CA GLN A 276 3.34 19.79 12.87
C GLN A 276 3.44 18.55 13.76
N LEU A 277 4.37 17.66 13.48
CA LEU A 277 4.63 16.49 14.31
C LEU A 277 5.00 16.88 15.74
N GLY A 278 5.86 17.90 15.90
CA GLY A 278 6.23 18.44 17.21
C GLY A 278 5.04 18.97 18.00
N GLN A 279 4.12 19.64 17.35
CA GLN A 279 2.87 20.14 17.96
C GLN A 279 1.98 18.96 18.39
N GLU A 280 1.73 17.98 17.52
CA GLU A 280 0.93 16.79 17.85
C GLU A 280 1.49 16.01 19.05
N ILE A 281 2.83 15.93 19.17
CA ILE A 281 3.51 15.30 20.30
C ILE A 281 3.36 16.15 21.56
N ALA A 282 3.55 17.45 21.46
CA ALA A 282 3.44 18.37 22.59
C ALA A 282 2.02 18.41 23.16
N ASP A 283 1.01 18.33 22.29
CA ASP A 283 -0.41 18.29 22.67
C ASP A 283 -0.81 16.92 23.27
N GLY A 284 0.11 15.95 23.33
CA GLY A 284 -0.12 14.63 23.90
C GLY A 284 -1.17 13.80 23.16
N THR A 285 -1.39 14.10 21.88
CA THR A 285 -2.40 13.37 21.09
C THR A 285 -1.99 11.91 20.88
N ARG A 286 -2.98 11.03 20.77
CA ARG A 286 -2.73 9.62 20.43
C ARG A 286 -2.02 9.50 19.06
N VAL A 287 -2.33 10.40 18.14
CA VAL A 287 -1.73 10.48 16.80
C VAL A 287 -0.25 10.85 16.92
N GLY A 288 0.10 11.87 17.69
CA GLY A 288 1.48 12.27 17.93
C GLY A 288 2.33 11.15 18.56
N SER A 289 1.75 10.41 19.52
CA SER A 289 2.42 9.26 20.14
C SER A 289 2.71 8.14 19.13
N CYS A 290 1.77 7.84 18.22
CA CYS A 290 1.97 6.86 17.16
C CYS A 290 3.06 7.30 16.17
N TYR A 291 3.08 8.57 15.76
CA TYR A 291 4.12 9.11 14.88
C TYR A 291 5.50 9.11 15.52
N LEU A 292 5.59 9.41 16.82
CA LEU A 292 6.85 9.32 17.55
C LEU A 292 7.41 7.89 17.53
N LEU A 293 6.54 6.89 17.78
CA LEU A 293 6.93 5.48 17.73
C LEU A 293 7.38 5.07 16.32
N LEU A 294 6.64 5.45 15.28
CA LEU A 294 7.00 5.17 13.90
C LEU A 294 8.32 5.84 13.51
N PHE A 295 8.54 7.08 13.93
CA PHE A 295 9.79 7.78 13.69
C PHE A 295 10.97 7.10 14.40
N ALA A 296 10.80 6.69 15.65
CA ALA A 296 11.82 5.93 16.37
C ALA A 296 12.14 4.59 15.68
N LEU A 297 11.12 3.86 15.22
CA LEU A 297 11.29 2.64 14.43
C LEU A 297 12.02 2.91 13.11
N LEU A 298 11.71 4.00 12.44
CA LEU A 298 12.39 4.42 11.22
C LEU A 298 13.89 4.65 11.47
N LEU A 299 14.24 5.39 12.50
CA LEU A 299 15.64 5.65 12.86
C LEU A 299 16.38 4.34 13.21
N VAL A 300 15.76 3.47 14.01
CA VAL A 300 16.37 2.18 14.38
C VAL A 300 16.55 1.29 13.16
N THR A 301 15.57 1.18 12.28
CA THR A 301 15.66 0.34 11.07
C THR A 301 16.71 0.90 10.11
N LEU A 302 16.79 2.21 9.94
CA LEU A 302 17.81 2.88 9.13
C LEU A 302 19.21 2.63 9.69
N ALA A 303 19.41 2.83 11.00
CA ALA A 303 20.67 2.53 11.66
C ALA A 303 21.08 1.06 11.48
N CYS A 304 20.13 0.12 11.60
CA CYS A 304 20.40 -1.29 11.34
C CYS A 304 20.79 -1.58 9.88
N VAL A 305 20.17 -0.89 8.91
CA VAL A 305 20.55 -1.03 7.48
C VAL A 305 21.98 -0.54 7.26
N ILE A 306 22.31 0.65 7.76
CA ILE A 306 23.63 1.26 7.62
C ILE A 306 24.70 0.37 8.30
N TRP A 307 24.44 -0.06 9.54
CA TRP A 307 25.35 -0.93 10.29
C TRP A 307 25.65 -2.23 9.55
N ASN A 308 24.58 -2.92 9.09
CA ASN A 308 24.76 -4.19 8.38
C ASN A 308 25.47 -4.00 7.02
N ALA A 309 25.17 -2.92 6.31
CA ALA A 309 25.87 -2.60 5.06
C ALA A 309 27.37 -2.35 5.29
N ALA A 310 27.72 -1.57 6.31
CA ALA A 310 29.11 -1.29 6.69
C ALA A 310 29.89 -2.57 7.07
N HIS A 311 29.22 -3.53 7.72
CA HIS A 311 29.84 -4.79 8.15
C HIS A 311 29.63 -5.94 7.15
N LYS A 312 29.21 -5.65 5.90
CA LYS A 312 28.95 -6.64 4.83
C LYS A 312 27.98 -7.75 5.23
N GLN A 313 27.07 -7.46 6.18
CA GLN A 313 26.03 -8.39 6.62
C GLN A 313 24.81 -8.33 5.69
N PRO A 314 23.97 -9.40 5.65
CA PRO A 314 22.77 -9.41 4.84
C PRO A 314 21.79 -8.29 5.24
N VAL A 315 21.49 -7.39 4.31
CA VAL A 315 20.63 -6.21 4.58
C VAL A 315 19.14 -6.42 4.22
N PHE A 316 18.79 -7.47 3.49
CA PHE A 316 17.45 -7.65 2.94
C PHE A 316 16.32 -7.43 3.96
N TRP A 317 16.32 -8.16 5.08
CA TRP A 317 15.25 -8.03 6.08
C TRP A 317 15.23 -6.68 6.80
N LYS A 318 16.37 -6.01 6.86
CA LYS A 318 16.47 -4.66 7.44
C LYS A 318 15.86 -3.63 6.49
N VAL A 319 16.14 -3.78 5.18
CA VAL A 319 15.48 -2.96 4.15
C VAL A 319 13.97 -3.23 4.12
N CYS A 320 13.55 -4.49 4.26
CA CYS A 320 12.12 -4.82 4.39
C CYS A 320 11.48 -4.06 5.56
N ALA A 321 12.09 -4.09 6.74
CA ALA A 321 11.58 -3.38 7.90
C ALA A 321 11.56 -1.86 7.67
N LEU A 322 12.62 -1.29 7.11
CA LEU A 322 12.70 0.13 6.77
C LEU A 322 11.58 0.55 5.81
N VAL A 323 11.40 -0.21 4.72
CA VAL A 323 10.36 0.11 3.71
C VAL A 323 8.96 0.01 4.32
N VAL A 324 8.70 -1.04 5.12
CA VAL A 324 7.40 -1.17 5.80
C VAL A 324 7.16 0.02 6.73
N THR A 325 8.16 0.44 7.50
CA THR A 325 8.04 1.61 8.40
C THR A 325 7.80 2.92 7.63
N LEU A 326 8.37 3.05 6.41
CA LEU A 326 8.16 4.24 5.56
C LEU A 326 6.76 4.29 4.93
N VAL A 327 6.11 3.15 4.79
CA VAL A 327 4.83 3.02 4.09
C VAL A 327 3.65 3.07 5.06
N VAL A 328 3.83 2.66 6.30
CA VAL A 328 2.81 2.71 7.38
C VAL A 328 2.70 4.11 7.96
#